data_c7c78ccc5f57ebbf55cf5cd6eb60edbd
#
_entry.id   c7c78ccc5f57ebbf55cf5cd6eb60edbd
#
_cell.length_a   1.000
_cell.length_b   1.000
_cell.length_c   1.000
_cell.angle_alpha   90.00
_cell.angle_beta   90.00
_cell.angle_gamma   90.00
#
_symmetry.space_group_name_H-M   'P 1'
#
loop_
_entity.id
_entity.type
_entity.pdbx_description
1 polymer ?
#
loop_
_entity_poly.entity_id
_entity_poly.type
_entity_poly.pdbx_seq_one_letter_code
_entity_poly.pdbx_strand_id
1 'polypeptide(L)'
;MKKLKLTCAHAIVKHLIAQKILIDGKKQPLFPGVFGIFGHGNVACLGQALEENKDKLPTYRGHHEQNMALTGVAYSRAKRRKQIFIATSSVGPGSTNLLTAAAVAMSNRIPILFLPGDTYANRM
;
A
#
# COMPACT_ATOMS: atom_id res chain seq x y z
N MET A 1 26.82 2.34 -12.57
CA MET A 1 25.61 2.50 -11.70
C MET A 1 26.01 2.25 -10.26
N LYS A 2 25.68 3.17 -9.33
CA LYS A 2 25.92 2.99 -7.90
C LYS A 2 24.97 1.92 -7.36
N LYS A 3 25.49 0.80 -6.83
CA LYS A 3 24.70 -0.25 -6.21
C LYS A 3 24.23 0.24 -4.82
N LEU A 4 22.98 0.04 -4.48
CA LEU A 4 22.39 0.37 -3.18
C LEU A 4 21.96 -0.92 -2.50
N LYS A 5 22.46 -1.17 -1.29
CA LYS A 5 22.04 -2.31 -0.47
C LYS A 5 20.81 -1.91 0.34
N LEU A 6 19.69 -2.60 0.14
CA LEU A 6 18.41 -2.32 0.79
C LEU A 6 17.78 -3.62 1.31
N THR A 7 16.95 -3.53 2.31
CA THR A 7 15.98 -4.59 2.60
C THR A 7 14.90 -4.62 1.53
N CYS A 8 14.19 -5.74 1.39
CA CYS A 8 13.07 -5.85 0.45
C CYS A 8 12.02 -4.76 0.70
N ALA A 9 11.66 -4.52 1.96
CA ALA A 9 10.69 -3.48 2.34
C ALA A 9 11.14 -2.08 1.89
N HIS A 10 12.40 -1.72 2.13
CA HIS A 10 12.93 -0.43 1.67
C HIS A 10 12.96 -0.32 0.13
N ALA A 11 13.26 -1.42 -0.55
CA ALA A 11 13.24 -1.44 -2.02
C ALA A 11 11.82 -1.22 -2.56
N ILE A 12 10.82 -1.88 -1.98
CA ILE A 12 9.40 -1.68 -2.31
C ILE A 12 8.99 -0.22 -2.09
N VAL A 13 9.23 0.32 -0.90
CA VAL A 13 8.84 1.71 -0.57
C VAL A 13 9.51 2.72 -1.50
N LYS A 14 10.81 2.58 -1.76
CA LYS A 14 11.51 3.44 -2.71
C LYS A 14 10.98 3.32 -4.13
N HIS A 15 10.64 2.12 -4.57
CA HIS A 15 10.02 1.89 -5.87
C HIS A 15 8.67 2.61 -5.97
N LEU A 16 7.80 2.47 -4.97
CA LEU A 16 6.49 3.11 -4.92
C LEU A 16 6.61 4.66 -4.96
N ILE A 17 7.54 5.22 -4.19
CA ILE A 17 7.81 6.67 -4.18
C ILE A 17 8.27 7.17 -5.55
N ALA A 18 9.04 6.33 -6.27
CA ALA A 18 9.55 6.70 -7.59
C ALA A 18 8.47 6.72 -8.68
N GLN A 19 7.33 6.05 -8.46
CA GLN A 19 6.23 6.02 -9.42
C GLN A 19 5.53 7.37 -9.51
N LYS A 20 5.51 7.93 -10.70
CA LYS A 20 4.89 9.23 -10.97
C LYS A 20 3.92 9.13 -12.14
N ILE A 21 2.93 9.97 -12.09
CA ILE A 21 1.94 10.13 -13.16
C ILE A 21 1.87 11.59 -13.58
N LEU A 22 1.56 11.83 -14.84
CA LEU A 22 1.30 13.17 -15.37
C LEU A 22 -0.22 13.45 -15.30
N ILE A 23 -0.61 14.46 -14.53
CA ILE A 23 -2.00 14.92 -14.40
C ILE A 23 -2.03 16.40 -14.74
N ASP A 24 -2.77 16.74 -15.78
CA ASP A 24 -2.94 18.12 -16.26
C ASP A 24 -1.59 18.87 -16.42
N GLY A 25 -0.62 18.17 -17.03
CA GLY A 25 0.74 18.70 -17.26
C GLY A 25 1.65 18.72 -16.04
N LYS A 26 1.17 18.33 -14.86
CA LYS A 26 1.95 18.31 -13.62
C LYS A 26 2.32 16.88 -13.21
N LYS A 27 3.60 16.66 -12.91
CA LYS A 27 4.09 15.38 -12.40
C LYS A 27 3.70 15.21 -10.93
N GLN A 28 2.92 14.17 -10.63
CA GLN A 28 2.41 13.87 -9.29
C GLN A 28 2.77 12.44 -8.87
N PRO A 29 2.75 12.11 -7.55
CA PRO A 29 2.87 10.74 -7.11
C PRO A 29 1.75 9.87 -7.68
N LEU A 30 2.06 8.68 -8.16
CA LEU A 30 1.04 7.67 -8.49
C LEU A 30 0.39 7.15 -7.20
N PHE A 31 1.19 6.97 -6.15
CA PHE A 31 0.77 6.52 -4.84
C PHE A 31 0.85 7.67 -3.83
N PRO A 32 -0.28 8.32 -3.48
CA PRO A 32 -0.27 9.46 -2.57
C PRO A 32 -0.22 9.05 -1.10
N GLY A 33 -0.42 7.77 -0.77
CA GLY A 33 -0.38 7.29 0.59
C GLY A 33 -0.64 5.80 0.74
N VAL A 34 -0.45 5.33 1.96
CA VAL A 34 -0.65 3.94 2.38
C VAL A 34 -1.62 3.89 3.55
N PHE A 35 -2.61 3.03 3.47
CA PHE A 35 -3.38 2.61 4.63
C PHE A 35 -2.77 1.33 5.22
N GLY A 36 -2.54 1.27 6.53
CA GLY A 36 -1.88 0.12 7.12
C GLY A 36 -2.29 -0.26 8.54
N ILE A 37 -2.42 -1.57 8.75
CA ILE A 37 -2.42 -2.23 10.06
C ILE A 37 -1.40 -3.36 9.95
N PHE A 38 -0.19 -3.16 10.49
CA PHE A 38 0.97 -3.97 10.10
C PHE A 38 1.04 -5.36 10.73
N GLY A 39 0.64 -5.53 11.98
CA GLY A 39 0.93 -6.76 12.74
C GLY A 39 2.44 -6.95 13.00
N HIS A 40 2.81 -8.04 13.69
CA HIS A 40 4.15 -8.25 14.23
C HIS A 40 5.27 -8.26 13.16
N GLY A 41 5.12 -8.99 12.09
CA GLY A 41 6.16 -9.12 11.07
C GLY A 41 6.34 -7.84 10.26
N ASN A 42 5.26 -7.26 9.81
CA ASN A 42 5.29 -6.10 8.93
C ASN A 42 5.65 -4.79 9.64
N VAL A 43 5.47 -4.69 10.96
CA VAL A 43 5.80 -3.46 11.70
C VAL A 43 7.30 -3.16 11.67
N ALA A 44 8.14 -4.17 11.84
CA ALA A 44 9.58 -4.03 11.81
C ALA A 44 10.19 -4.05 10.39
N CYS A 45 9.40 -4.33 9.37
CA CYS A 45 9.83 -4.37 7.97
C CYS A 45 9.21 -3.22 7.18
N LEU A 46 7.98 -3.44 6.68
CA LEU A 46 7.30 -2.45 5.84
C LEU A 46 6.95 -1.19 6.64
N GLY A 47 6.50 -1.34 7.89
CA GLY A 47 6.17 -0.22 8.77
C GLY A 47 7.37 0.69 9.02
N GLN A 48 8.54 0.11 9.33
CA GLN A 48 9.78 0.88 9.49
C GLN A 48 10.16 1.61 8.20
N ALA A 49 10.15 0.92 7.07
CA ALA A 49 10.50 1.54 5.79
C ALA A 49 9.56 2.70 5.40
N LEU A 50 8.27 2.59 5.74
CA LEU A 50 7.29 3.65 5.54
C LEU A 50 7.51 4.82 6.49
N GLU A 51 7.78 4.57 7.77
CA GLU A 51 8.06 5.63 8.76
C GLU A 51 9.30 6.45 8.38
N GLU A 52 10.36 5.79 7.92
CA GLU A 52 11.58 6.47 7.43
C GLU A 52 11.34 7.31 6.16
N ASN A 53 10.24 7.09 5.45
CA ASN A 53 9.90 7.79 4.20
C ASN A 53 8.54 8.50 4.27
N LYS A 54 8.01 8.77 5.46
CA LYS A 54 6.66 9.33 5.67
C LYS A 54 6.42 10.67 4.98
N ASP A 55 7.44 11.48 4.83
CA ASP A 55 7.35 12.77 4.13
C ASP A 55 7.07 12.61 2.62
N LYS A 56 7.42 11.46 2.03
CA LYS A 56 7.27 11.16 0.60
C LYS A 56 6.14 10.20 0.31
N LEU A 57 5.81 9.34 1.26
CA LEU A 57 4.73 8.35 1.17
C LEU A 57 4.05 8.24 2.53
N PRO A 58 3.11 9.15 2.85
CA PRO A 58 2.43 9.18 4.13
C PRO A 58 1.64 7.91 4.39
N THR A 59 1.66 7.47 5.65
CA THR A 59 0.95 6.27 6.11
C THR A 59 -0.16 6.67 7.06
N TYR A 60 -1.34 6.13 6.81
CA TYR A 60 -2.54 6.36 7.59
C TYR A 60 -2.98 5.06 8.26
N ARG A 61 -3.17 5.11 9.56
CA ARG A 61 -3.70 3.98 10.32
C ARG A 61 -5.22 4.09 10.44
N GLY A 62 -5.91 3.02 10.07
CA GLY A 62 -7.34 2.87 10.33
C GLY A 62 -7.61 1.87 11.44
N HIS A 63 -8.89 1.61 11.69
CA HIS A 63 -9.34 0.69 12.73
C HIS A 63 -9.73 -0.69 12.18
N HIS A 64 -9.90 -0.80 10.85
CA HIS A 64 -10.33 -2.03 10.19
C HIS A 64 -9.82 -2.08 8.75
N GLU A 65 -9.23 -3.19 8.36
CA GLU A 65 -8.54 -3.35 7.07
C GLU A 65 -9.52 -3.20 5.88
N GLN A 66 -10.71 -3.77 5.98
CA GLN A 66 -11.72 -3.65 4.94
C GLN A 66 -12.11 -2.18 4.69
N ASN A 67 -12.33 -1.42 5.76
CA ASN A 67 -12.71 -0.01 5.63
C ASN A 67 -11.59 0.84 5.02
N MET A 68 -10.34 0.59 5.42
CA MET A 68 -9.18 1.25 4.82
C MET A 68 -9.06 0.96 3.34
N ALA A 69 -9.19 -0.31 2.98
CA ALA A 69 -9.11 -0.75 1.59
C ALA A 69 -10.26 -0.17 0.74
N LEU A 70 -11.49 -0.18 1.24
CA LEU A 70 -12.64 0.45 0.57
C LEU A 70 -12.46 1.97 0.41
N THR A 71 -11.85 2.63 1.41
CA THR A 71 -11.50 4.06 1.31
C THR A 71 -10.47 4.28 0.20
N GLY A 72 -9.47 3.41 0.08
CA GLY A 72 -8.51 3.45 -1.02
C GLY A 72 -9.15 3.25 -2.39
N VAL A 73 -10.11 2.34 -2.50
CA VAL A 73 -10.91 2.12 -3.72
C VAL A 73 -11.74 3.38 -4.06
N ALA A 74 -12.41 3.95 -3.06
CA ALA A 74 -13.20 5.17 -3.23
C ALA A 74 -12.33 6.36 -3.67
N TYR A 75 -11.14 6.51 -3.09
CA TYR A 75 -10.16 7.52 -3.50
C TYR A 75 -9.75 7.36 -4.98
N SER A 76 -9.36 6.15 -5.38
CA SER A 76 -8.96 5.88 -6.76
C SER A 76 -10.10 6.17 -7.75
N ARG A 77 -11.34 5.86 -7.37
CA ARG A 77 -12.54 6.21 -8.14
C ARG A 77 -12.70 7.73 -8.26
N ALA A 78 -12.62 8.47 -7.14
CA ALA A 78 -12.74 9.94 -7.12
C ALA A 78 -11.64 10.60 -7.96
N LYS A 79 -10.44 10.03 -7.97
CA LYS A 79 -9.30 10.48 -8.81
C LYS A 79 -9.37 9.95 -10.26
N ARG A 80 -10.48 9.38 -10.69
CA ARG A 80 -10.68 8.84 -12.05
C ARG A 80 -9.57 7.86 -12.44
N ARG A 81 -9.14 7.01 -11.50
CA ARG A 81 -8.06 6.01 -11.63
C ARG A 81 -6.65 6.58 -11.88
N LYS A 82 -6.47 7.90 -11.78
CA LYS A 82 -5.17 8.57 -12.01
C LYS A 82 -4.22 8.43 -10.82
N GLN A 83 -4.73 8.21 -9.61
CA GLN A 83 -3.94 7.96 -8.41
C GLN A 83 -4.49 6.76 -7.66
N ILE A 84 -3.61 6.01 -7.01
CA ILE A 84 -3.90 4.70 -6.42
C ILE A 84 -3.43 4.70 -4.97
N PHE A 85 -4.31 4.36 -4.03
CA PHE A 85 -3.88 4.10 -2.67
C PHE A 85 -3.33 2.68 -2.50
N ILE A 86 -2.48 2.53 -1.51
CA ILE A 86 -1.93 1.25 -1.09
C ILE A 86 -2.66 0.83 0.19
N ALA A 87 -3.01 -0.45 0.32
CA ALA A 87 -3.53 -1.02 1.56
C ALA A 87 -2.65 -2.19 1.99
N THR A 88 -2.15 -2.14 3.21
CA THR A 88 -1.38 -3.23 3.82
C THR A 88 -2.04 -3.70 5.11
N SER A 89 -1.91 -4.98 5.39
CA SER A 89 -2.50 -5.64 6.55
C SER A 89 -1.54 -6.61 7.20
N SER A 90 -1.88 -7.06 8.40
CA SER A 90 -1.26 -8.23 9.03
C SER A 90 -1.59 -9.51 8.27
N VAL A 91 -0.88 -10.57 8.60
CA VAL A 91 -1.14 -11.94 8.13
C VAL A 91 -2.49 -12.48 8.62
N GLY A 92 -3.06 -13.43 7.90
CA GLY A 92 -4.25 -14.18 8.31
C GLY A 92 -5.51 -13.34 8.29
N PRO A 93 -6.22 -13.16 9.42
CA PRO A 93 -7.50 -12.44 9.46
C PRO A 93 -7.41 -11.02 8.93
N GLY A 94 -6.31 -10.30 9.17
CA GLY A 94 -6.08 -8.96 8.62
C GLY A 94 -6.05 -8.97 7.10
N SER A 95 -5.33 -9.92 6.50
CA SER A 95 -5.29 -10.08 5.03
C SER A 95 -6.64 -10.50 4.47
N THR A 96 -7.35 -11.39 5.15
CA THR A 96 -8.70 -11.83 4.73
C THR A 96 -9.70 -10.67 4.69
N ASN A 97 -9.58 -9.70 5.60
CA ASN A 97 -10.43 -8.51 5.60
C ASN A 97 -10.27 -7.61 4.36
N LEU A 98 -9.23 -7.79 3.57
CA LEU A 98 -9.05 -7.06 2.31
C LEU A 98 -9.88 -7.64 1.14
N LEU A 99 -10.37 -8.88 1.25
CA LEU A 99 -11.01 -9.60 0.15
C LEU A 99 -12.27 -8.89 -0.38
N THR A 100 -13.12 -8.38 0.51
CA THR A 100 -14.33 -7.63 0.09
C THR A 100 -13.96 -6.40 -0.74
N ALA A 101 -12.95 -5.65 -0.30
CA ALA A 101 -12.48 -4.49 -1.05
C ALA A 101 -11.84 -4.87 -2.39
N ALA A 102 -11.12 -6.00 -2.44
CA ALA A 102 -10.57 -6.53 -3.68
C ALA A 102 -11.69 -6.92 -4.67
N ALA A 103 -12.75 -7.57 -4.19
CA ALA A 103 -13.91 -7.90 -5.01
C ALA A 103 -14.61 -6.64 -5.56
N VAL A 104 -14.81 -5.62 -4.72
CA VAL A 104 -15.39 -4.32 -5.13
C VAL A 104 -14.50 -3.63 -6.17
N ALA A 105 -13.18 -3.60 -5.94
CA ALA A 105 -12.23 -3.01 -6.87
C ALA A 105 -12.24 -3.72 -8.22
N MET A 106 -12.21 -5.06 -8.22
CA MET A 106 -12.24 -5.89 -9.41
C MET A 106 -13.54 -5.69 -10.21
N SER A 107 -14.71 -5.79 -9.56
CA SER A 107 -16.02 -5.64 -10.20
C SER A 107 -16.19 -4.28 -10.87
N ASN A 108 -15.62 -3.23 -10.27
CA ASN A 108 -15.70 -1.86 -10.77
C ASN A 108 -14.48 -1.44 -11.61
N ARG A 109 -13.51 -2.34 -11.81
CA ARG A 109 -12.24 -2.07 -12.52
C ARG A 109 -11.52 -0.85 -11.97
N ILE A 110 -11.47 -0.71 -10.64
CA ILE A 110 -10.80 0.39 -9.94
C ILE A 110 -9.45 -0.10 -9.42
N PRO A 111 -8.33 0.56 -9.77
CA PRO A 111 -7.01 0.14 -9.29
C PRO A 111 -6.82 0.44 -7.81
N ILE A 112 -6.26 -0.53 -7.11
CA ILE A 112 -5.75 -0.42 -5.74
C ILE A 112 -4.56 -1.37 -5.63
N LEU A 113 -3.57 -1.03 -4.83
CA LEU A 113 -2.45 -1.92 -4.55
C LEU A 113 -2.61 -2.53 -3.16
N PHE A 114 -2.69 -3.85 -3.09
CA PHE A 114 -2.68 -4.58 -1.83
C PHE A 114 -1.28 -5.14 -1.56
N LEU A 115 -0.81 -4.95 -0.34
CA LEU A 115 0.42 -5.53 0.20
C LEU A 115 0.09 -6.29 1.50
N PRO A 116 -0.64 -7.40 1.43
CA PRO A 116 -1.00 -8.17 2.61
C PRO A 116 0.24 -8.81 3.23
N GLY A 117 0.26 -8.92 4.56
CA GLY A 117 1.24 -9.73 5.25
C GLY A 117 1.05 -11.22 4.96
N ASP A 118 2.12 -11.97 5.00
CA ASP A 118 2.12 -13.42 4.83
C ASP A 118 2.88 -14.10 5.96
N THR A 119 2.73 -15.41 6.09
CA THR A 119 3.46 -16.23 7.04
C THR A 119 4.92 -16.40 6.62
N TYR A 120 5.78 -16.72 7.59
CA TYR A 120 7.15 -17.11 7.27
C TYR A 120 7.18 -18.37 6.42
N ALA A 121 8.03 -18.38 5.39
CA ALA A 121 8.14 -19.50 4.44
C ALA A 121 8.43 -20.86 5.12
N ASN A 122 9.14 -20.83 6.25
CA ASN A 122 9.53 -22.03 7.01
C ASN A 122 8.66 -22.27 8.26
N ARG A 123 7.51 -21.61 8.38
CA ARG A 123 6.60 -21.84 9.49
C ARG A 123 5.75 -23.07 9.19
N MET A 124 6.04 -24.14 9.90
CA MET A 124 5.19 -25.33 9.98
C MET A 124 4.19 -25.21 11.12
#